data_b8ca1e7c90e0089109eccb5bd65e3e1c
#
_entry.id   b8ca1e7c90e0089109eccb5bd65e3e1c
#
_cell.length_a   1.000
_cell.length_b   1.000
_cell.length_c   1.000
_cell.angle_alpha   90.00
_cell.angle_beta   90.00
_cell.angle_gamma   90.00
#
_symmetry.space_group_name_H-M   'P 1'
#
loop_
_entity.id
_entity.type
_entity.pdbx_description
1 polymer ?
#
loop_
_entity_poly.entity_id
_entity_poly.type
_entity_poly.pdbx_seq_one_letter_code
_entity_poly.pdbx_strand_id
1 'polypeptide(L)'
;MNAQFQVMTFNTDAKPALAGTESQWLEVADTPKLEAISLALREQVPAGGTSLHNAFGALAALPSPPDNIFLLTDGLPTQGERAPRGSRVSGNERLKHFREAIRRLPPGVPVNTILFPMEGDPMAASEYWQLARASNGSFLSPSTDWP
;
A
#
# COMPACT_ATOMS: atom_id res chain seq x y z
N MET A 1 -24.26 -11.79 -2.19
CA MET A 1 -23.37 -10.88 -1.44
C MET A 1 -22.62 -10.07 -2.49
N ASN A 2 -22.75 -8.76 -2.50
CA ASN A 2 -22.05 -7.93 -3.46
C ASN A 2 -20.61 -7.73 -2.99
N ALA A 3 -19.64 -7.94 -3.88
CA ALA A 3 -18.24 -7.67 -3.58
C ALA A 3 -18.02 -6.16 -3.51
N GLN A 4 -17.26 -5.73 -2.50
CA GLN A 4 -16.92 -4.34 -2.25
C GLN A 4 -15.41 -4.14 -2.29
N PHE A 5 -14.96 -2.96 -2.60
CA PHE A 5 -13.55 -2.61 -2.66
C PHE A 5 -13.32 -1.14 -2.33
N GLN A 6 -12.06 -0.80 -2.05
CA GLN A 6 -11.57 0.58 -2.02
C GLN A 6 -10.17 0.61 -2.62
N VAL A 7 -9.86 1.63 -3.38
CA VAL A 7 -8.53 1.86 -3.94
C VAL A 7 -7.94 3.11 -3.31
N MET A 8 -6.79 2.96 -2.71
CA MET A 8 -6.05 4.05 -2.10
C MET A 8 -4.71 4.26 -2.82
N THR A 9 -4.35 5.51 -3.00
CA THR A 9 -2.99 5.90 -3.40
C THR A 9 -2.27 6.47 -2.19
N PHE A 10 -0.98 6.23 -2.10
CA PHE A 10 -0.17 6.74 -1.01
C PHE A 10 1.22 7.17 -1.48
N ASN A 11 1.72 8.18 -0.79
CA ASN A 11 3.10 8.63 -0.83
C ASN A 11 3.51 8.94 0.62
N THR A 12 3.72 10.17 0.98
CA THR A 12 3.87 10.59 2.39
C THR A 12 2.56 10.55 3.16
N ASP A 13 1.45 10.55 2.45
CA ASP A 13 0.10 10.46 2.97
C ASP A 13 -0.72 9.45 2.16
N ALA A 14 -1.93 9.12 2.62
CA ALA A 14 -2.81 8.17 1.94
C ALA A 14 -4.20 8.77 1.71
N LYS A 15 -4.74 8.55 0.52
CA LYS A 15 -6.06 9.04 0.12
C LYS A 15 -6.74 8.05 -0.83
N PRO A 16 -8.09 8.04 -0.91
CA PRO A 16 -8.77 7.31 -1.96
C PRO A 16 -8.33 7.78 -3.36
N ALA A 17 -8.21 6.85 -4.29
CA ALA A 17 -7.91 7.15 -5.69
C ALA A 17 -9.02 8.02 -6.33
N LEU A 18 -10.26 7.77 -5.94
CA LEU A 18 -11.42 8.58 -6.34
C LEU A 18 -11.81 9.53 -5.21
N ALA A 19 -11.62 10.83 -5.41
CA ALA A 19 -11.99 11.86 -4.44
C ALA A 19 -13.49 11.79 -4.09
N GLY A 20 -13.84 12.07 -2.84
CA GLY A 20 -15.22 12.01 -2.35
C GLY A 20 -15.69 10.62 -1.93
N THR A 21 -14.79 9.62 -1.94
CA THR A 21 -15.09 8.26 -1.49
C THR A 21 -14.36 7.89 -0.18
N GLU A 22 -13.94 8.89 0.57
CA GLU A 22 -13.30 8.72 1.86
C GLU A 22 -14.20 7.92 2.80
N SER A 23 -13.62 6.96 3.50
CA SER A 23 -14.32 6.10 4.46
C SER A 23 -15.54 5.35 3.89
N GLN A 24 -15.47 4.96 2.62
CA GLN A 24 -16.55 4.23 1.95
C GLN A 24 -16.05 2.92 1.34
N TRP A 25 -16.93 1.92 1.34
CA TRP A 25 -16.80 0.75 0.49
C TRP A 25 -17.56 0.98 -0.81
N LEU A 26 -16.92 0.67 -1.93
CA LEU A 26 -17.48 0.82 -3.28
C LEU A 26 -17.94 -0.55 -3.78
N GLU A 27 -19.05 -0.56 -4.51
CA GLU A 27 -19.59 -1.79 -5.12
C GLU A 27 -18.82 -2.13 -6.39
N VAL A 28 -18.39 -3.38 -6.55
CA VAL A 28 -17.72 -3.85 -7.78
C VAL A 28 -18.62 -3.72 -9.01
N ALA A 29 -19.93 -3.81 -8.83
CA ALA A 29 -20.91 -3.65 -9.90
C ALA A 29 -21.06 -2.20 -10.41
N ASP A 30 -20.51 -1.20 -9.73
CA ASP A 30 -20.55 0.22 -10.13
C ASP A 30 -19.49 0.51 -11.19
N THR A 31 -19.76 0.11 -12.42
CA THR A 31 -18.86 0.30 -13.57
C THR A 31 -18.40 1.75 -13.76
N PRO A 32 -19.27 2.78 -13.67
CA PRO A 32 -18.84 4.18 -13.77
C PRO A 32 -17.76 4.55 -12.73
N LYS A 33 -17.88 4.09 -11.49
CA LYS A 33 -16.84 4.34 -10.47
C LYS A 33 -15.53 3.60 -10.76
N LEU A 34 -15.60 2.37 -11.26
CA LEU A 34 -14.40 1.63 -11.69
C LEU A 34 -13.64 2.37 -12.80
N GLU A 35 -14.37 2.87 -13.80
CA GLU A 35 -13.78 3.67 -14.89
C GLU A 35 -13.17 4.97 -14.36
N ALA A 36 -13.85 5.68 -13.47
CA ALA A 36 -13.35 6.91 -12.85
C ALA A 36 -12.08 6.67 -12.03
N ILE A 37 -12.01 5.56 -11.28
CA ILE A 37 -10.81 5.18 -10.54
C ILE A 37 -9.65 4.86 -11.49
N SER A 38 -9.92 4.11 -12.55
CA SER A 38 -8.91 3.77 -13.56
C SER A 38 -8.33 5.03 -14.20
N LEU A 39 -9.17 6.02 -14.52
CA LEU A 39 -8.73 7.30 -15.06
C LEU A 39 -7.89 8.08 -14.02
N ALA A 40 -8.38 8.19 -12.79
CA ALA A 40 -7.68 8.89 -11.71
C ALA A 40 -6.28 8.28 -11.43
N LEU A 41 -6.15 6.95 -11.49
CA LEU A 41 -4.85 6.28 -11.34
C LEU A 41 -3.89 6.58 -12.49
N ARG A 42 -4.39 6.69 -13.72
CA ARG A 42 -3.55 7.05 -14.89
C ARG A 42 -3.04 8.49 -14.83
N GLU A 43 -3.80 9.37 -14.22
CA GLU A 43 -3.45 10.79 -14.05
C GLU A 43 -2.55 11.03 -12.82
N GLN A 44 -2.36 10.01 -11.98
CA GLN A 44 -1.54 10.13 -10.76
C GLN A 44 -0.07 10.32 -11.12
N VAL A 45 0.50 11.43 -10.68
CA VAL A 45 1.94 11.70 -10.81
C VAL A 45 2.65 11.23 -9.53
N PRO A 46 3.60 10.28 -9.64
CA PRO A 46 4.40 9.87 -8.49
C PRO A 46 5.20 11.04 -7.93
N ALA A 47 5.16 11.25 -6.62
CA ALA A 47 5.90 12.32 -5.95
C ALA A 47 6.10 12.02 -4.46
N GLY A 48 7.19 12.55 -3.91
CA GLY A 48 7.48 12.51 -2.47
C GLY A 48 8.05 11.18 -2.00
N GLY A 49 8.08 11.02 -0.68
CA GLY A 49 8.51 9.79 -0.01
C GLY A 49 7.39 8.76 0.08
N THR A 50 7.66 7.67 0.80
CA THR A 50 6.72 6.56 0.98
C THR A 50 6.46 6.32 2.46
N SER A 51 5.21 6.47 2.90
CA SER A 51 4.75 6.16 4.25
C SER A 51 3.74 5.02 4.26
N LEU A 52 4.20 3.80 4.52
CA LEU A 52 3.29 2.69 4.80
C LEU A 52 2.55 2.85 6.12
N HIS A 53 3.13 3.57 7.09
CA HIS A 53 2.46 3.88 8.35
C HIS A 53 1.14 4.62 8.10
N ASN A 54 1.16 5.65 7.26
CA ASN A 54 -0.02 6.41 6.92
C ASN A 54 -0.96 5.62 5.99
N ALA A 55 -0.42 4.83 5.06
CA ALA A 55 -1.21 3.96 4.19
C ALA A 55 -2.01 2.93 4.99
N PHE A 56 -1.37 2.20 5.89
CA PHE A 56 -2.06 1.20 6.73
C PHE A 56 -2.97 1.85 7.78
N GLY A 57 -2.58 3.02 8.30
CA GLY A 57 -3.43 3.80 9.19
C GLY A 57 -4.74 4.24 8.55
N ALA A 58 -4.74 4.54 7.27
CA ALA A 58 -5.94 4.92 6.52
C ALA A 58 -7.00 3.80 6.43
N LEU A 59 -6.59 2.53 6.56
CA LEU A 59 -7.53 1.41 6.61
C LEU A 59 -8.48 1.48 7.80
N ALA A 60 -8.04 2.09 8.91
CA ALA A 60 -8.87 2.28 10.10
C ALA A 60 -10.03 3.27 9.89
N ALA A 61 -9.98 4.08 8.84
CA ALA A 61 -11.06 4.99 8.47
C ALA A 61 -12.19 4.32 7.67
N LEU A 62 -11.99 3.08 7.20
CA LEU A 62 -13.03 2.32 6.52
C LEU A 62 -14.13 1.90 7.49
N PRO A 63 -15.40 1.77 7.02
CA PRO A 63 -16.53 1.41 7.89
C PRO A 63 -16.40 0.03 8.54
N SER A 64 -15.64 -0.86 7.92
CA SER A 64 -15.30 -2.19 8.43
C SER A 64 -13.91 -2.59 7.94
N PRO A 65 -13.20 -3.47 8.64
CA PRO A 65 -11.92 -4.00 8.14
C PRO A 65 -12.10 -4.70 6.79
N PRO A 66 -11.10 -4.64 5.89
CA PRO A 66 -11.10 -5.42 4.66
C PRO A 66 -10.90 -6.90 4.94
N ASP A 67 -11.40 -7.75 4.04
CA ASP A 67 -11.12 -9.20 4.06
C ASP A 67 -9.74 -9.53 3.45
N ASN A 68 -9.23 -8.65 2.59
CA ASN A 68 -7.95 -8.77 1.92
C ASN A 68 -7.36 -7.39 1.64
N ILE A 69 -6.03 -7.31 1.70
CA ILE A 69 -5.27 -6.13 1.31
C ILE A 69 -4.36 -6.52 0.14
N PHE A 70 -4.39 -5.74 -0.94
CA PHE A 70 -3.44 -5.83 -2.04
C PHE A 70 -2.55 -4.59 -2.00
N LEU A 71 -1.27 -4.79 -1.75
CA LEU A 71 -0.27 -3.74 -1.67
C LEU A 71 0.64 -3.79 -2.90
N LEU A 72 0.60 -2.73 -3.71
CA LEU A 72 1.53 -2.52 -4.82
C LEU A 72 2.57 -1.50 -4.37
N THR A 73 3.84 -1.86 -4.45
CA THR A 73 4.94 -1.00 -3.97
C THR A 73 6.23 -1.31 -4.72
N ASP A 74 7.18 -0.38 -4.69
CA ASP A 74 8.49 -0.52 -5.33
C ASP A 74 9.65 -0.69 -4.32
N GLY A 75 9.38 -0.57 -3.02
CA GLY A 75 10.41 -0.73 -2.01
C GLY A 75 9.91 -0.53 -0.58
N LEU A 76 10.85 -0.54 0.36
CA LEU A 76 10.58 -0.24 1.75
C LEU A 76 10.25 1.25 1.94
N PRO A 77 9.44 1.60 2.96
CA PRO A 77 9.06 2.99 3.21
C PRO A 77 10.27 3.87 3.53
N THR A 78 10.19 5.13 3.12
CA THR A 78 11.22 6.14 3.36
C THR A 78 10.91 7.02 4.56
N GLN A 79 9.71 6.90 5.13
CA GLN A 79 9.30 7.59 6.34
C GLN A 79 8.26 6.81 7.13
N GLY A 80 8.08 7.18 8.42
CA GLY A 80 7.01 6.71 9.28
C GLY A 80 5.78 7.63 9.21
N GLU A 81 5.22 7.97 10.36
CA GLU A 81 4.12 8.95 10.48
C GLU A 81 4.52 10.33 9.97
N ARG A 82 5.78 10.71 10.18
CA ARG A 82 6.31 12.03 9.84
C ARG A 82 7.49 11.91 8.89
N ALA A 83 7.76 13.00 8.18
CA ALA A 83 8.94 13.10 7.31
C ALA A 83 10.24 12.84 8.09
N PRO A 84 11.25 12.21 7.46
CA PRO A 84 12.56 12.02 8.08
C PRO A 84 13.22 13.36 8.35
N ARG A 85 14.10 13.41 9.37
CA ARG A 85 14.83 14.62 9.72
C ARG A 85 15.95 14.98 8.74
N GLY A 86 16.36 14.05 7.90
CA GLY A 86 17.42 14.20 6.92
C GLY A 86 16.96 13.91 5.49
N SER A 87 17.79 14.30 4.53
CA SER A 87 17.51 14.09 3.10
C SER A 87 17.76 12.66 2.62
N ARG A 88 18.43 11.83 3.42
CA ARG A 88 18.71 10.42 3.11
C ARG A 88 18.19 9.54 4.21
N VAL A 89 17.57 8.44 3.84
CA VAL A 89 17.05 7.42 4.75
C VAL A 89 17.85 6.15 4.50
N SER A 90 18.53 5.66 5.54
CA SER A 90 19.32 4.43 5.45
C SER A 90 18.42 3.19 5.33
N GLY A 91 18.97 2.08 4.86
CA GLY A 91 18.25 0.81 4.79
C GLY A 91 17.71 0.36 6.16
N ASN A 92 18.46 0.58 7.24
CA ASN A 92 18.01 0.25 8.60
C ASN A 92 16.85 1.14 9.07
N GLU A 93 16.86 2.41 8.72
CA GLU A 93 15.74 3.32 9.01
C GLU A 93 14.49 2.93 8.22
N ARG A 94 14.65 2.58 6.94
CA ARG A 94 13.54 2.08 6.11
C ARG A 94 12.96 0.80 6.71
N LEU A 95 13.79 -0.14 7.14
CA LEU A 95 13.37 -1.35 7.81
C LEU A 95 12.61 -1.07 9.12
N LYS A 96 13.09 -0.09 9.91
CA LYS A 96 12.39 0.34 11.12
C LYS A 96 11.01 0.90 10.80
N HIS A 97 10.92 1.81 9.80
CA HIS A 97 9.63 2.36 9.37
C HIS A 97 8.67 1.28 8.89
N PHE A 98 9.16 0.29 8.15
CA PHE A 98 8.36 -0.85 7.72
C PHE A 98 7.79 -1.63 8.92
N ARG A 99 8.65 -1.99 9.88
CA ARG A 99 8.22 -2.74 11.08
C ARG A 99 7.24 -1.97 11.97
N GLU A 100 7.36 -0.66 12.03
CA GLU A 100 6.40 0.20 12.71
C GLU A 100 5.07 0.26 11.95
N ALA A 101 5.13 0.35 10.62
CA ALA A 101 3.93 0.42 9.76
C ALA A 101 3.09 -0.85 9.84
N ILE A 102 3.69 -2.05 9.83
CA ILE A 102 2.93 -3.30 9.86
C ILE A 102 2.12 -3.48 11.16
N ARG A 103 2.48 -2.80 12.24
CA ARG A 103 1.68 -2.78 13.48
C ARG A 103 0.35 -2.03 13.34
N ARG A 104 0.19 -1.27 12.27
CA ARG A 104 -1.05 -0.54 11.94
C ARG A 104 -2.06 -1.39 11.16
N LEU A 105 -1.62 -2.53 10.66
CA LEU A 105 -2.49 -3.44 9.91
C LEU A 105 -3.60 -4.00 10.81
N PRO A 106 -4.82 -4.13 10.28
CA PRO A 106 -5.87 -4.83 11.01
C PRO A 106 -5.47 -6.29 11.23
N PRO A 107 -5.71 -6.85 12.43
CA PRO A 107 -5.31 -8.21 12.75
C PRO A 107 -6.08 -9.23 11.92
N GLY A 108 -5.40 -10.29 11.49
CA GLY A 108 -6.00 -11.42 10.79
C GLY A 108 -6.37 -11.16 9.33
N VAL A 109 -6.01 -10.01 8.77
CA VAL A 109 -6.27 -9.69 7.37
C VAL A 109 -5.08 -10.08 6.50
N PRO A 110 -5.26 -10.91 5.46
CA PRO A 110 -4.19 -11.26 4.53
C PRO A 110 -3.68 -10.03 3.77
N VAL A 111 -2.35 -9.90 3.69
CA VAL A 111 -1.67 -8.88 2.89
C VAL A 111 -1.01 -9.54 1.69
N ASN A 112 -1.50 -9.21 0.51
CA ASN A 112 -0.99 -9.69 -0.76
C ASN A 112 -0.11 -8.60 -1.36
N THR A 113 1.19 -8.82 -1.44
CA THR A 113 2.13 -7.81 -1.91
C THR A 113 2.58 -8.10 -3.34
N ILE A 114 2.53 -7.06 -4.18
CA ILE A 114 3.16 -7.03 -5.50
C ILE A 114 4.29 -6.02 -5.41
N LEU A 115 5.53 -6.52 -5.40
CA LEU A 115 6.73 -5.69 -5.31
C LEU A 115 7.36 -5.51 -6.68
N PHE A 116 7.47 -4.25 -7.12
CA PHE A 116 8.25 -3.84 -8.29
C PHE A 116 9.63 -3.35 -7.79
N PRO A 117 10.65 -4.22 -7.70
CA PRO A 117 11.85 -3.92 -6.96
C PRO A 117 12.67 -2.81 -7.61
N MET A 118 13.12 -1.87 -6.78
CA MET A 118 14.08 -0.84 -7.16
C MET A 118 15.51 -1.25 -6.81
N GLU A 119 16.47 -0.77 -7.59
CA GLU A 119 17.88 -0.85 -7.20
C GLU A 119 18.14 -0.11 -5.88
N GLY A 120 19.00 -0.68 -5.05
CA GLY A 120 19.39 -0.08 -3.77
C GLY A 120 18.50 -0.41 -2.58
N ASP A 121 17.52 -1.30 -2.74
CA ASP A 121 16.67 -1.77 -1.63
C ASP A 121 16.69 -3.31 -1.51
N PRO A 122 17.83 -3.90 -1.11
CA PRO A 122 17.99 -5.37 -1.11
C PRO A 122 17.13 -6.09 -0.08
N MET A 123 16.62 -5.38 0.93
CA MET A 123 15.82 -5.98 2.00
C MET A 123 14.32 -6.03 1.68
N ALA A 124 13.85 -5.26 0.70
CA ALA A 124 12.42 -5.14 0.41
C ALA A 124 11.77 -6.50 0.12
N ALA A 125 12.34 -7.30 -0.77
CA ALA A 125 11.75 -8.59 -1.16
C ALA A 125 11.59 -9.54 0.03
N SER A 126 12.60 -9.66 0.88
CA SER A 126 12.54 -10.55 2.05
C SER A 126 11.53 -10.08 3.09
N GLU A 127 11.44 -8.79 3.35
CA GLU A 127 10.51 -8.22 4.34
C GLU A 127 9.05 -8.34 3.89
N TYR A 128 8.75 -8.04 2.62
CA TYR A 128 7.40 -8.20 2.09
C TYR A 128 6.99 -9.67 1.97
N TRP A 129 7.91 -10.56 1.64
CA TRP A 129 7.64 -11.99 1.66
C TRP A 129 7.32 -12.51 3.07
N GLN A 130 8.06 -12.04 4.09
CA GLN A 130 7.76 -12.38 5.48
C GLN A 130 6.41 -11.83 5.92
N LEU A 131 6.06 -10.59 5.54
CA LEU A 131 4.75 -10.00 5.81
C LEU A 131 3.62 -10.84 5.21
N ALA A 132 3.74 -11.21 3.93
CA ALA A 132 2.76 -12.05 3.25
C ALA A 132 2.56 -13.38 3.99
N ARG A 133 3.65 -14.07 4.34
CA ARG A 133 3.58 -15.32 5.11
C ARG A 133 2.94 -15.15 6.48
N ALA A 134 3.31 -14.12 7.22
CA ALA A 134 2.81 -13.87 8.57
C ALA A 134 1.33 -13.51 8.58
N SER A 135 0.81 -12.92 7.51
CA SER A 135 -0.59 -12.52 7.36
C SER A 135 -1.45 -13.55 6.61
N ASN A 136 -0.91 -14.70 6.22
CA ASN A 136 -1.56 -15.67 5.31
C ASN A 136 -1.93 -15.06 3.93
N GLY A 137 -1.18 -14.09 3.49
CA GLY A 137 -1.30 -13.50 2.15
C GLY A 137 -0.32 -14.11 1.15
N SER A 138 -0.12 -13.44 0.04
CA SER A 138 0.77 -13.83 -1.05
C SER A 138 1.82 -12.76 -1.36
N PHE A 139 2.91 -13.18 -1.98
CA PHE A 139 3.98 -12.29 -2.45
C PHE A 139 4.29 -12.58 -3.90
N LEU A 140 4.30 -11.55 -4.72
CA LEU A 140 4.68 -11.57 -6.11
C LEU A 140 5.68 -10.45 -6.39
N SER A 141 6.77 -10.79 -7.08
CA SER A 141 7.71 -9.82 -7.62
C SER A 141 7.86 -10.06 -9.11
N PRO A 142 7.20 -9.26 -9.97
CA PRO A 142 7.29 -9.41 -11.41
C PRO A 142 8.72 -9.19 -11.91
N SER A 143 9.15 -9.96 -12.90
CA SER A 143 10.40 -9.71 -13.62
C SER A 143 10.21 -8.57 -14.63
N THR A 144 11.32 -8.00 -15.13
CA THR A 144 11.30 -6.90 -16.11
C THR A 144 10.68 -7.29 -17.45
N ASP A 145 10.61 -8.58 -17.75
CA ASP A 145 10.04 -9.18 -18.94
C ASP A 145 8.64 -9.81 -18.70
N TRP A 146 8.04 -9.50 -17.57
CA TRP A 146 6.66 -9.91 -17.27
C TRP A 146 5.68 -9.15 -18.19
N PRO A 147 4.65 -9.84 -18.76
CA PRO A 147 3.83 -9.33 -19.86
C PRO A 147 3.14 -8.01 -19.59
#